data_660f1e3f1b1a92cbdde2ed4d8827702e
#
_entry.id   660f1e3f1b1a92cbdde2ed4d8827702e
#
_cell.length_a   1.000
_cell.length_b   1.000
_cell.length_c   1.000
_cell.angle_alpha   90.00
_cell.angle_beta   90.00
_cell.angle_gamma   90.00
#
_symmetry.space_group_name_H-M   'P 1'
#
loop_
_entity.id
_entity.type
_entity.pdbx_description
1 polymer ?
#
loop_
_entity_poly.entity_id
_entity_poly.type
_entity_poly.pdbx_seq_one_letter_code
_entity_poly.pdbx_strand_id
1 'polypeptide(L)'
;MNSSDLLMQIIIPEFDGRITTCPSAFKEIISKKNTLYSEITSYKSDQVGIKWISKFATNYVKLQQLNNFEKKICLIISNYPLKNGIIGNGFGLNTPSSIINILNWLKEEGYDLSLIHI
;
A
#
# COMPACT_ATOMS: atom_id res chain seq x y z
N MET A 1 -14.70 13.72 5.16
CA MET A 1 -14.20 13.68 3.78
C MET A 1 -15.41 13.47 2.89
N ASN A 2 -15.68 14.37 1.96
CA ASN A 2 -16.81 14.23 1.02
C ASN A 2 -16.38 13.44 -0.23
N SER A 3 -17.34 13.06 -1.08
CA SER A 3 -17.06 12.27 -2.28
C SER A 3 -16.11 12.97 -3.26
N SER A 4 -16.18 14.30 -3.35
CA SER A 4 -15.29 15.11 -4.20
C SER A 4 -13.85 15.10 -3.67
N ASP A 5 -13.67 15.17 -2.35
CA ASP A 5 -12.33 15.07 -1.74
C ASP A 5 -11.70 13.71 -2.00
N LEU A 6 -12.49 12.63 -1.89
CA LEU A 6 -12.03 11.28 -2.18
C LEU A 6 -11.56 11.14 -3.63
N LEU A 7 -12.37 11.62 -4.55
CA LEU A 7 -12.05 11.59 -5.98
C LEU A 7 -10.76 12.35 -6.28
N MET A 8 -10.64 13.60 -5.82
CA MET A 8 -9.54 14.49 -6.17
C MET A 8 -8.23 14.15 -5.44
N GLN A 9 -8.30 13.65 -4.21
CA GLN A 9 -7.11 13.45 -3.38
C GLN A 9 -6.61 12.00 -3.39
N ILE A 10 -7.43 11.04 -3.77
CA ILE A 10 -7.07 9.62 -3.76
C ILE A 10 -7.20 9.01 -5.14
N ILE A 11 -8.41 8.99 -5.71
CA ILE A 11 -8.69 8.21 -6.92
C ILE A 11 -7.93 8.75 -8.13
N ILE A 12 -8.02 10.04 -8.43
CA ILE A 12 -7.31 10.64 -9.57
C ILE A 12 -5.78 10.49 -9.43
N PRO A 13 -5.16 10.81 -8.27
CA PRO A 13 -3.74 10.57 -8.09
C PRO A 13 -3.30 9.11 -8.29
N GLU A 14 -4.10 8.14 -7.85
CA GLU A 14 -3.79 6.73 -8.09
C GLU A 14 -3.86 6.35 -9.58
N PHE A 15 -4.82 6.88 -10.33
CA PHE A 15 -4.86 6.72 -11.80
C PHE A 15 -3.62 7.31 -12.49
N ASP A 16 -3.05 8.39 -11.93
CA ASP A 16 -1.80 8.99 -12.40
C ASP A 16 -0.54 8.19 -11.95
N GLY A 17 -0.71 7.06 -11.31
CA GLY A 17 0.39 6.21 -10.83
C GLY A 17 1.05 6.73 -9.54
N ARG A 18 0.40 7.62 -8.80
CA ARG A 18 0.88 8.09 -7.49
C ARG A 18 0.51 7.09 -6.41
N ILE A 19 1.40 6.91 -5.47
CA ILE A 19 1.18 6.03 -4.31
C ILE A 19 0.54 6.84 -3.20
N THR A 20 -0.70 6.51 -2.85
CA THR A 20 -1.40 7.14 -1.73
C THR A 20 -0.81 6.66 -0.40
N THR A 21 -0.51 7.61 0.48
CA THR A 21 0.03 7.37 1.82
C THR A 21 -0.90 7.90 2.90
N CYS A 22 -0.54 7.75 4.18
CA CYS A 22 -1.27 8.41 5.26
C CYS A 22 -1.08 9.94 5.21
N PRO A 23 -2.01 10.72 5.79
CA PRO A 23 -1.87 12.18 5.86
C PRO A 23 -0.69 12.58 6.74
N SER A 24 0.03 13.64 6.33
CA SER A 24 1.15 14.22 7.08
C SER A 24 0.79 15.46 7.89
N ALA A 25 -0.40 16.01 7.67
CA ALA A 25 -0.90 17.17 8.38
C ALA A 25 -2.42 17.20 8.40
N PHE A 26 -2.98 17.84 9.42
CA PHE A 26 -4.41 18.05 9.59
C PHE A 26 -4.74 19.53 9.72
N LYS A 27 -5.95 19.93 9.31
CA LYS A 27 -6.44 21.29 9.56
C LYS A 27 -6.82 21.46 11.03
N GLU A 28 -6.27 22.49 11.66
CA GLU A 28 -6.68 22.94 12.99
C GLU A 28 -7.24 24.37 12.92
N ILE A 29 -8.20 24.65 13.77
CA ILE A 29 -8.74 26.01 13.96
C ILE A 29 -7.85 26.71 14.95
N ILE A 30 -7.10 27.75 14.51
CA ILE A 30 -6.18 28.48 15.36
C ILE A 30 -6.90 29.53 16.23
N SER A 31 -7.92 30.20 15.69
CA SER A 31 -8.62 31.28 16.38
C SER A 31 -10.06 31.41 15.89
N LYS A 32 -10.97 31.50 16.87
CA LYS A 32 -12.32 32.03 16.68
C LYS A 32 -12.30 33.48 17.15
N LYS A 33 -11.91 34.42 16.32
CA LYS A 33 -12.10 35.83 16.63
C LYS A 33 -13.56 36.21 16.47
N ASN A 34 -14.20 36.65 17.54
CA ASN A 34 -15.60 37.08 17.60
C ASN A 34 -15.94 38.27 16.68
N THR A 35 -14.96 38.89 16.02
CA THR A 35 -15.13 40.06 15.17
C THR A 35 -15.12 39.75 13.66
N LEU A 36 -14.67 38.57 13.28
CA LEU A 36 -14.71 38.09 11.90
C LEU A 36 -15.52 36.80 11.87
N TYR A 37 -16.57 36.75 11.09
CA TYR A 37 -17.40 35.55 10.88
C TYR A 37 -16.71 34.39 10.20
N SER A 38 -15.37 34.41 10.08
CA SER A 38 -14.56 33.37 9.47
C SER A 38 -13.59 32.73 10.48
N GLU A 39 -13.55 31.42 10.50
CA GLU A 39 -12.58 30.65 11.27
C GLU A 39 -11.21 30.70 10.56
N ILE A 40 -10.16 31.05 11.30
CA ILE A 40 -8.79 30.97 10.78
C ILE A 40 -8.30 29.53 10.96
N THR A 41 -8.13 28.83 9.86
CA THR A 41 -7.61 27.46 9.84
C THR A 41 -6.14 27.45 9.42
N SER A 42 -5.35 26.58 10.04
CA SER A 42 -3.98 26.29 9.61
C SER A 42 -3.76 24.79 9.56
N TYR A 43 -2.71 24.38 8.87
CA TYR A 43 -2.29 22.98 8.85
C TYR A 43 -1.29 22.73 9.97
N LYS A 44 -1.57 21.74 10.80
CA LYS A 44 -0.65 21.25 11.80
C LYS A 44 -0.08 19.91 11.36
N SER A 45 1.23 19.81 11.39
CA SER A 45 1.94 18.60 11.02
C SER A 45 1.65 17.45 12.00
N ASP A 46 1.41 16.25 11.44
CA ASP A 46 1.32 15.02 12.21
C ASP A 46 2.68 14.30 12.20
N GLN A 47 3.35 14.30 13.36
CA GLN A 47 4.68 13.71 13.49
C GLN A 47 4.66 12.18 13.24
N VAL A 48 3.57 11.50 13.57
CA VAL A 48 3.42 10.06 13.34
C VAL A 48 3.32 9.78 11.85
N GLY A 49 2.46 10.50 11.14
CA GLY A 49 2.29 10.38 9.69
C GLY A 49 3.57 10.73 8.94
N ILE A 50 4.26 11.83 9.30
CA ILE A 50 5.53 12.22 8.70
C ILE A 50 6.58 11.11 8.86
N LYS A 51 6.74 10.57 10.06
CA LYS A 51 7.71 9.49 10.34
C LYS A 51 7.38 8.23 9.54
N TRP A 52 6.11 7.91 9.44
CA TRP A 52 5.65 6.76 8.65
C TRP A 52 5.95 6.93 7.16
N ILE A 53 5.59 8.09 6.57
CA ILE A 53 5.83 8.41 5.16
C ILE A 53 7.32 8.38 4.83
N SER A 54 8.15 9.01 5.69
CA SER A 54 9.61 9.04 5.51
C SER A 54 10.20 7.63 5.49
N LYS A 55 9.75 6.76 6.41
CA LYS A 55 10.18 5.36 6.45
C LYS A 55 9.72 4.59 5.22
N PHE A 56 8.46 4.80 4.82
CA PHE A 56 7.89 4.15 3.63
C PHE A 56 8.67 4.53 2.37
N ALA A 57 8.89 5.82 2.12
CA ALA A 57 9.65 6.31 0.97
C ALA A 57 11.09 5.77 0.95
N THR A 58 11.77 5.78 2.10
CA THR A 58 13.13 5.23 2.23
C THR A 58 13.17 3.74 1.92
N ASN A 59 12.22 2.97 2.42
CA ASN A 59 12.13 1.54 2.15
C ASN A 59 11.82 1.25 0.68
N TYR A 60 10.98 2.07 0.06
CA TYR A 60 10.65 1.94 -1.36
C TYR A 60 11.88 2.15 -2.25
N VAL A 61 12.68 3.20 -1.96
CA VAL A 61 13.94 3.46 -2.67
C VAL A 61 14.94 2.31 -2.47
N LYS A 62 15.08 1.82 -1.22
CA LYS A 62 15.94 0.67 -0.93
C LYS A 62 15.52 -0.57 -1.73
N LEU A 63 14.22 -0.86 -1.77
CA LEU A 63 13.70 -2.00 -2.54
C LEU A 63 14.05 -1.92 -4.02
N GLN A 64 14.02 -0.71 -4.62
CA GLN A 64 14.40 -0.52 -6.01
C GLN A 64 15.90 -0.75 -6.27
N GLN A 65 16.74 -0.51 -5.27
CA GLN A 65 18.20 -0.66 -5.37
C GLN A 65 18.70 -2.08 -5.10
N LEU A 66 17.87 -2.93 -4.48
CA LEU A 66 18.24 -4.32 -4.18
C LEU A 66 18.26 -5.17 -5.44
N ASN A 67 19.23 -6.09 -5.52
CA ASN A 67 19.20 -7.18 -6.50
C ASN A 67 18.04 -8.13 -6.22
N ASN A 68 17.57 -8.84 -7.24
CA ASN A 68 16.43 -9.74 -7.07
C ASN A 68 16.67 -10.82 -6.01
N PHE A 69 17.88 -11.33 -5.91
CA PHE A 69 18.29 -12.31 -4.89
C PHE A 69 18.11 -11.82 -3.43
N GLU A 70 18.23 -10.51 -3.21
CA GLU A 70 18.12 -9.90 -1.88
C GLU A 70 16.69 -9.52 -1.51
N LYS A 71 15.78 -9.49 -2.49
CA LYS A 71 14.37 -9.13 -2.31
C LYS A 71 13.61 -10.29 -1.70
N LYS A 72 12.83 -10.00 -0.67
CA LYS A 72 11.92 -10.96 -0.04
C LYS A 72 10.52 -10.79 -0.59
N ILE A 73 9.96 -11.86 -1.13
CA ILE A 73 8.62 -11.87 -1.70
C ILE A 73 7.71 -12.70 -0.78
N CYS A 74 6.49 -12.24 -0.61
CA CYS A 74 5.42 -12.97 0.06
C CYS A 74 4.27 -13.18 -0.92
N LEU A 75 3.99 -14.44 -1.26
CA LEU A 75 2.83 -14.81 -2.06
C LEU A 75 1.69 -15.23 -1.12
N ILE A 76 0.65 -14.42 -1.06
CA ILE A 76 -0.51 -14.69 -0.23
C ILE A 76 -1.58 -15.35 -1.07
N ILE A 77 -1.97 -16.56 -0.68
CA ILE A 77 -3.04 -17.33 -1.33
C ILE A 77 -4.28 -17.23 -0.47
N SER A 78 -5.34 -16.67 -1.01
CA SER A 78 -6.61 -16.56 -0.29
C SER A 78 -7.31 -17.91 -0.20
N ASN A 79 -7.93 -18.17 0.96
CA ASN A 79 -8.88 -19.27 1.12
C ASN A 79 -10.30 -18.72 1.06
N TYR A 80 -11.19 -19.37 0.30
CA TYR A 80 -12.60 -18.95 0.27
C TYR A 80 -13.25 -19.24 1.63
N PRO A 81 -14.03 -18.31 2.21
CA PRO A 81 -14.45 -18.39 3.59
C PRO A 81 -15.21 -19.71 3.88
N LEU A 82 -14.87 -20.33 5.00
CA LEU A 82 -15.57 -21.40 5.68
C LEU A 82 -15.51 -22.83 5.10
N LYS A 83 -14.69 -23.12 4.10
CA LYS A 83 -14.53 -24.52 3.62
C LYS A 83 -13.06 -24.88 3.43
N ASN A 84 -12.55 -25.77 4.25
CA ASN A 84 -11.15 -26.27 4.21
C ASN A 84 -10.75 -26.99 2.92
N GLY A 85 -11.66 -27.24 2.00
CA GLY A 85 -11.39 -27.90 0.73
C GLY A 85 -11.25 -26.97 -0.47
N ILE A 86 -11.28 -25.65 -0.26
CA ILE A 86 -11.28 -24.67 -1.36
C ILE A 86 -10.12 -23.66 -1.18
N ILE A 87 -8.92 -24.18 -0.91
CA ILE A 87 -7.72 -23.36 -0.76
C ILE A 87 -7.33 -22.77 -2.13
N GLY A 88 -7.16 -21.45 -2.16
CA GLY A 88 -6.70 -20.73 -3.35
C GLY A 88 -7.73 -20.72 -4.50
N ASN A 89 -9.02 -20.94 -4.22
CA ASN A 89 -10.02 -21.03 -5.25
C ASN A 89 -10.30 -19.65 -5.88
N GLY A 90 -10.09 -19.55 -7.19
CA GLY A 90 -10.57 -18.47 -8.03
C GLY A 90 -11.44 -19.07 -9.15
N PHE A 91 -12.59 -18.48 -9.43
CA PHE A 91 -13.49 -18.97 -10.47
C PHE A 91 -12.76 -19.00 -11.83
N GLY A 92 -12.63 -20.18 -12.43
CA GLY A 92 -11.92 -20.39 -13.69
C GLY A 92 -10.39 -20.34 -13.62
N LEU A 93 -9.80 -20.23 -12.41
CA LEU A 93 -8.36 -20.16 -12.21
C LEU A 93 -7.81 -21.52 -11.73
N ASN A 94 -6.80 -22.06 -12.43
CA ASN A 94 -6.01 -23.18 -11.94
C ASN A 94 -4.92 -22.66 -11.00
N THR A 95 -5.27 -22.43 -9.75
CA THR A 95 -4.37 -21.82 -8.76
C THR A 95 -3.06 -22.60 -8.55
N PRO A 96 -3.05 -23.94 -8.40
CA PRO A 96 -1.80 -24.68 -8.25
C PRO A 96 -0.83 -24.48 -9.42
N SER A 97 -1.31 -24.58 -10.65
CA SER A 97 -0.47 -24.37 -11.84
C SER A 97 0.01 -22.92 -11.94
N SER A 98 -0.82 -21.96 -11.58
CA SER A 98 -0.46 -20.54 -11.57
C SER A 98 0.65 -20.26 -10.56
N ILE A 99 0.58 -20.85 -9.36
CA ILE A 99 1.61 -20.72 -8.32
C ILE A 99 2.95 -21.29 -8.83
N ILE A 100 2.93 -22.50 -9.41
CA ILE A 100 4.14 -23.13 -9.94
C ILE A 100 4.79 -22.25 -11.01
N ASN A 101 3.98 -21.72 -11.93
CA ASN A 101 4.49 -20.83 -12.98
C ASN A 101 5.09 -19.55 -12.40
N ILE A 102 4.42 -18.91 -11.42
CA ILE A 102 4.95 -17.71 -10.74
C ILE A 102 6.29 -18.02 -10.05
N LEU A 103 6.39 -19.13 -9.34
CA LEU A 103 7.63 -19.53 -8.67
C LEU A 103 8.77 -19.80 -9.68
N ASN A 104 8.47 -20.43 -10.82
CA ASN A 104 9.44 -20.65 -11.87
C ASN A 104 9.93 -19.32 -12.46
N TRP A 105 9.04 -18.40 -12.80
CA TRP A 105 9.41 -17.06 -13.30
C TRP A 105 10.25 -16.28 -12.28
N LEU A 106 9.88 -16.31 -11.01
CA LEU A 106 10.67 -15.66 -9.96
C LEU A 106 12.09 -16.26 -9.87
N LYS A 107 12.22 -17.57 -9.99
CA LYS A 107 13.50 -18.25 -10.00
C LYS A 107 14.33 -17.87 -11.23
N GLU A 108 13.72 -17.81 -12.41
CA GLU A 108 14.36 -17.39 -13.67
C GLU A 108 14.85 -15.94 -13.57
N GLU A 109 14.11 -15.06 -12.90
CA GLU A 109 14.47 -13.67 -12.65
C GLU A 109 15.47 -13.49 -11.49
N GLY A 110 15.99 -14.59 -10.93
CA GLY A 110 17.05 -14.58 -9.93
C GLY A 110 16.61 -14.29 -8.50
N TYR A 111 15.34 -14.50 -8.16
CA TYR A 111 14.88 -14.40 -6.78
C TYR A 111 15.27 -15.66 -5.97
N ASP A 112 15.63 -15.46 -4.69
CA ASP A 112 15.92 -16.56 -3.78
C ASP A 112 14.61 -17.15 -3.24
N LEU A 113 14.34 -18.39 -3.62
CA LEU A 113 13.17 -19.17 -3.19
C LEU A 113 13.54 -20.28 -2.19
N SER A 114 14.74 -20.24 -1.59
CA SER A 114 15.24 -21.29 -0.71
C SER A 114 14.46 -21.45 0.59
N LEU A 115 13.72 -20.40 1.01
CA LEU A 115 12.90 -20.38 2.21
C LEU A 115 11.40 -20.33 1.85
N ILE A 116 10.87 -21.42 1.30
CA ILE A 116 9.41 -21.57 1.16
C ILE A 116 8.89 -22.06 2.51
N HIS A 117 8.31 -21.17 3.30
CA HIS A 117 7.54 -21.52 4.48
C HIS A 117 6.08 -21.70 4.07
N ILE A 118 5.57 -22.92 4.20
CA ILE A 118 4.15 -23.27 4.04
C ILE A 118 3.49 -23.19 5.42
#